data_cb503f42d81bf823cd4bf25f6bed6b79
#
_entry.id   cb503f42d81bf823cd4bf25f6bed6b79
#
_cell.length_a   1.000
_cell.length_b   1.000
_cell.length_c   1.000
_cell.angle_alpha   90.00
_cell.angle_beta   90.00
_cell.angle_gamma   90.00
#
_symmetry.space_group_name_H-M   'P 1'
#
loop_
_entity.id
_entity.type
_entity.pdbx_description
1 polymer ?
#
loop_
_entity_poly.entity_id
_entity_poly.type
_entity_poly.pdbx_seq_one_letter_code
_entity_poly.pdbx_strand_id
1 'polypeptide(L)'
;QMAVHQTREYFLHKYDGVIVDNEKIGPELLESYWKEGSGEPGFLKMVQNLTGKPLSHDAWVGSLGKGVEELLTDEKVEYDKAVEAKQNKNAIDLGMRALFVHGDVTIADSADEPNGYLGACATFKQWVNKEWPKTVKA
;
A
#
# COMPACT_ATOMS: atom_id res chain seq x y z
N GLN A 1 -5.83 -2.02 -15.48
CA GLN A 1 -5.76 -0.54 -15.43
C GLN A 1 -7.11 0.10 -15.07
N MET A 2 -8.21 -0.21 -15.78
CA MET A 2 -9.54 0.39 -15.51
C MET A 2 -9.92 0.40 -14.03
N ALA A 3 -9.81 -0.73 -13.35
CA ALA A 3 -10.16 -0.80 -11.92
C ALA A 3 -9.24 0.05 -11.04
N VAL A 4 -7.97 0.16 -11.37
CA VAL A 4 -7.03 1.02 -10.63
C VAL A 4 -7.46 2.48 -10.72
N HIS A 5 -7.74 2.98 -11.93
CA HIS A 5 -8.18 4.36 -12.13
C HIS A 5 -9.55 4.62 -11.48
N GLN A 6 -10.50 3.69 -11.61
CA GLN A 6 -11.83 3.83 -11.00
C GLN A 6 -11.74 3.81 -9.46
N THR A 7 -10.91 2.96 -8.87
CA THR A 7 -10.68 2.91 -7.42
C THR A 7 -9.99 4.19 -6.94
N ARG A 8 -8.98 4.66 -7.67
CA ARG A 8 -8.29 5.93 -7.35
C ARG A 8 -9.26 7.11 -7.39
N GLU A 9 -10.06 7.23 -8.45
CA GLU A 9 -11.09 8.28 -8.58
C GLU A 9 -12.07 8.24 -7.40
N TYR A 10 -12.56 7.04 -7.03
CA TYR A 10 -13.44 6.88 -5.89
C TYR A 10 -12.84 7.43 -4.60
N PHE A 11 -11.58 7.08 -4.29
CA PHE A 11 -10.92 7.55 -3.08
C PHE A 11 -10.58 9.04 -3.13
N LEU A 12 -10.19 9.57 -4.29
CA LEU A 12 -9.97 11.01 -4.45
C LEU A 12 -11.23 11.81 -4.13
N HIS A 13 -12.39 11.35 -4.63
CA HIS A 13 -13.68 12.00 -4.31
C HIS A 13 -14.09 11.81 -2.87
N LYS A 14 -13.88 10.63 -2.31
CA LYS A 14 -14.33 10.32 -0.94
C LYS A 14 -13.52 11.05 0.12
N TYR A 15 -12.25 11.28 -0.13
CA TYR A 15 -11.29 11.83 0.83
C TYR A 15 -10.65 13.15 0.38
N ASP A 16 -11.39 13.95 -0.41
CA ASP A 16 -10.99 15.30 -0.82
C ASP A 16 -9.56 15.38 -1.39
N GLY A 17 -9.18 14.41 -2.22
CA GLY A 17 -7.89 14.32 -2.87
C GLY A 17 -6.78 13.67 -2.04
N VAL A 18 -7.02 13.31 -0.78
CA VAL A 18 -6.00 12.72 0.10
C VAL A 18 -6.04 11.20 0.01
N ILE A 19 -5.10 10.62 -0.75
CA ILE A 19 -4.93 9.16 -0.86
C ILE A 19 -3.71 8.69 -0.06
N VAL A 20 -2.59 9.39 -0.20
CA VAL A 20 -1.34 9.03 0.46
C VAL A 20 -1.44 9.33 1.96
N ASP A 21 -0.91 8.43 2.78
CA ASP A 21 -0.94 8.50 4.25
C ASP A 21 -2.36 8.59 4.85
N ASN A 22 -3.37 8.10 4.12
CA ASN A 22 -4.74 8.02 4.58
C ASN A 22 -5.03 6.63 5.14
N GLU A 23 -5.00 6.51 6.46
CA GLU A 23 -5.22 5.25 7.20
C GLU A 23 -6.60 4.62 6.97
N LYS A 24 -7.59 5.39 6.47
CA LYS A 24 -8.96 4.90 6.22
C LYS A 24 -9.06 4.04 4.96
N ILE A 25 -8.14 4.21 4.01
CA ILE A 25 -8.18 3.51 2.71
C ILE A 25 -7.88 2.02 2.86
N GLY A 26 -6.88 1.68 3.67
CA GLY A 26 -6.47 0.29 3.89
C GLY A 26 -7.61 -0.62 4.36
N PRO A 27 -8.36 -0.28 5.41
CA PRO A 27 -9.51 -1.05 5.85
C PRO A 27 -10.61 -1.22 4.78
N GLU A 28 -10.89 -0.20 3.97
CA GLU A 28 -11.87 -0.30 2.90
C GLU A 28 -11.42 -1.25 1.77
N LEU A 29 -10.14 -1.19 1.40
CA LEU A 29 -9.57 -2.12 0.44
C LEU A 29 -9.56 -3.56 0.98
N LEU A 30 -9.27 -3.73 2.27
CA LEU A 30 -9.32 -5.03 2.93
C LEU A 30 -10.71 -5.64 2.82
N GLU A 31 -11.74 -4.90 3.19
CA GLU A 31 -13.13 -5.38 3.14
C GLU A 31 -13.62 -5.65 1.73
N SER A 32 -13.22 -4.84 0.74
CA SER A 32 -13.78 -4.89 -0.62
C SER A 32 -13.00 -5.78 -1.57
N TYR A 33 -11.67 -5.86 -1.43
CA TYR A 33 -10.80 -6.57 -2.38
C TYR A 33 -10.09 -7.78 -1.77
N TRP A 34 -9.67 -7.70 -0.50
CA TRP A 34 -8.74 -8.70 0.02
C TRP A 34 -9.38 -9.73 0.92
N LYS A 35 -10.48 -9.39 1.59
CA LYS A 35 -11.16 -10.29 2.52
C LYS A 35 -11.64 -11.57 1.85
N GLU A 36 -12.22 -11.44 0.66
CA GLU A 36 -12.75 -12.58 -0.11
C GLU A 36 -11.65 -13.25 -0.96
N GLY A 37 -10.48 -12.64 -1.07
CA GLY A 37 -9.38 -13.15 -1.89
C GLY A 37 -9.74 -13.27 -3.37
N SER A 38 -9.33 -14.37 -4.01
CA SER A 38 -9.63 -14.64 -5.42
C SER A 38 -10.91 -15.48 -5.63
N GLY A 39 -11.70 -15.63 -4.58
CA GLY A 39 -12.97 -16.41 -4.63
C GLY A 39 -14.18 -15.60 -5.12
N GLU A 40 -15.37 -16.00 -4.69
CA GLU A 40 -16.57 -15.20 -4.85
C GLU A 40 -16.53 -13.99 -3.87
N PRO A 41 -17.03 -12.82 -4.29
CA PRO A 41 -17.95 -12.58 -5.40
C PRO A 41 -17.33 -12.29 -6.77
N GLY A 42 -16.06 -12.51 -6.97
CA GLY A 42 -15.34 -12.24 -8.21
C GLY A 42 -14.98 -10.77 -8.42
N PHE A 43 -13.93 -10.54 -9.22
CA PHE A 43 -13.27 -9.24 -9.37
C PHE A 43 -14.22 -8.07 -9.76
N LEU A 44 -15.11 -8.29 -10.71
CA LEU A 44 -16.04 -7.23 -11.16
C LEU A 44 -16.99 -6.79 -10.03
N LYS A 45 -17.42 -7.74 -9.21
CA LYS A 45 -18.28 -7.46 -8.08
C LYS A 45 -17.55 -6.77 -6.96
N MET A 46 -16.27 -7.10 -6.74
CA MET A 46 -15.41 -6.40 -5.77
C MET A 46 -15.27 -4.91 -6.11
N VAL A 47 -15.01 -4.59 -7.40
CA VAL A 47 -14.95 -3.19 -7.85
C VAL A 47 -16.27 -2.47 -7.59
N GLN A 48 -17.40 -3.14 -7.92
CA GLN A 48 -18.72 -2.56 -7.69
C GLN A 48 -19.04 -2.39 -6.20
N ASN A 49 -18.66 -3.31 -5.35
CA ASN A 49 -18.85 -3.21 -3.90
C ASN A 49 -18.11 -2.02 -3.31
N LEU A 50 -16.86 -1.79 -3.75
CA LEU A 50 -16.07 -0.65 -3.28
C LEU A 50 -16.60 0.68 -3.82
N THR A 51 -16.77 0.77 -5.14
CA THR A 51 -17.00 2.05 -5.82
C THR A 51 -18.47 2.41 -5.98
N GLY A 52 -19.38 1.46 -5.72
CA GLY A 52 -20.82 1.61 -5.96
C GLY A 52 -21.22 1.53 -7.45
N LYS A 53 -20.25 1.39 -8.36
CA LYS A 53 -20.45 1.38 -9.81
C LYS A 53 -19.87 0.13 -10.44
N PRO A 54 -20.44 -0.40 -11.53
CA PRO A 54 -19.79 -1.47 -12.28
C PRO A 54 -18.45 -0.99 -12.86
N LEU A 55 -17.56 -1.93 -13.17
CA LEU A 55 -16.28 -1.60 -13.79
C LEU A 55 -16.51 -0.84 -15.10
N SER A 56 -15.89 0.34 -15.20
CA SER A 56 -15.94 1.24 -16.35
C SER A 56 -14.55 1.69 -16.75
N HIS A 57 -14.42 2.07 -18.02
CA HIS A 57 -13.19 2.69 -18.56
C HIS A 57 -13.14 4.22 -18.35
N ASP A 58 -14.22 4.84 -17.89
CA ASP A 58 -14.40 6.30 -17.89
C ASP A 58 -13.30 7.03 -17.14
N ALA A 59 -12.96 6.58 -15.91
CA ALA A 59 -11.89 7.17 -15.12
C ALA A 59 -10.52 7.09 -15.83
N TRP A 60 -10.25 5.98 -16.48
CA TRP A 60 -9.00 5.80 -17.21
C TRP A 60 -8.96 6.64 -18.48
N VAL A 61 -10.00 6.56 -19.31
CA VAL A 61 -10.10 7.37 -20.54
C VAL A 61 -10.07 8.86 -20.25
N GLY A 62 -10.76 9.28 -19.18
CA GLY A 62 -10.74 10.67 -18.71
C GLY A 62 -9.32 11.14 -18.37
N SER A 63 -8.51 10.29 -17.75
CA SER A 63 -7.10 10.61 -17.43
C SER A 63 -6.22 10.76 -18.68
N LEU A 64 -6.54 10.07 -19.77
CA LEU A 64 -5.79 10.15 -21.04
C LEU A 64 -6.11 11.41 -21.85
N GLY A 65 -7.23 12.07 -21.55
CA GLY A 65 -7.65 13.29 -22.24
C GLY A 65 -6.87 14.55 -21.83
N LYS A 66 -6.10 14.48 -20.72
CA LYS A 66 -5.29 15.61 -20.25
C LYS A 66 -4.03 15.76 -21.10
N GLY A 67 -3.71 17.02 -21.46
CA GLY A 67 -2.42 17.34 -22.10
C GLY A 67 -1.26 17.17 -21.12
N VAL A 68 -0.05 16.97 -21.65
CA VAL A 68 1.16 16.80 -20.82
C VAL A 68 1.40 17.99 -19.90
N GLU A 69 1.18 19.21 -20.37
CA GLU A 69 1.36 20.44 -19.60
C GLU A 69 0.37 20.53 -18.42
N GLU A 70 -0.87 20.10 -18.65
CA GLU A 70 -1.89 20.04 -17.60
C GLU A 70 -1.53 19.01 -16.55
N LEU A 71 -1.10 17.80 -16.95
CA LEU A 71 -0.65 16.76 -16.04
C LEU A 71 0.53 17.21 -15.19
N LEU A 72 1.53 17.83 -15.81
CA LEU A 72 2.70 18.35 -15.08
C LEU A 72 2.32 19.44 -14.07
N THR A 73 1.35 20.27 -14.41
CA THR A 73 0.84 21.32 -13.51
C THR A 73 0.12 20.70 -12.30
N ASP A 74 -0.76 19.75 -12.54
CA ASP A 74 -1.51 19.05 -11.48
C ASP A 74 -0.56 18.29 -10.56
N GLU A 75 0.37 17.51 -11.10
CA GLU A 75 1.36 16.75 -10.33
C GLU A 75 2.27 17.67 -9.51
N LYS A 76 2.64 18.83 -10.06
CA LYS A 76 3.44 19.82 -9.32
C LYS A 76 2.68 20.38 -8.13
N VAL A 77 1.40 20.70 -8.30
CA VAL A 77 0.56 21.20 -7.22
C VAL A 77 0.41 20.14 -6.11
N GLU A 78 0.21 18.88 -6.47
CA GLU A 78 0.15 17.78 -5.50
C GLU A 78 1.50 17.58 -4.78
N TYR A 79 2.60 17.64 -5.51
CA TYR A 79 3.95 17.55 -4.95
C TYR A 79 4.23 18.68 -3.94
N ASP A 80 3.95 19.92 -4.33
CA ASP A 80 4.20 21.09 -3.47
C ASP A 80 3.37 21.01 -2.18
N LYS A 81 2.10 20.58 -2.26
CA LYS A 81 1.25 20.30 -1.08
C LYS A 81 1.84 19.21 -0.19
N ALA A 82 2.34 18.14 -0.78
CA ALA A 82 2.94 17.03 -0.03
C ALA A 82 4.25 17.47 0.66
N VAL A 83 5.05 18.34 0.03
CA VAL A 83 6.27 18.91 0.61
C VAL A 83 5.95 19.86 1.77
N GLU A 84 4.90 20.67 1.64
CA GLU A 84 4.45 21.60 2.68
C GLU A 84 3.78 20.87 3.85
N ALA A 85 3.14 19.73 3.60
CA ALA A 85 2.60 18.90 4.66
C ALA A 85 3.73 18.49 5.60
N LYS A 86 3.52 18.66 6.91
CA LYS A 86 4.50 18.24 7.92
C LYS A 86 4.80 16.77 7.72
N GLN A 87 5.99 16.49 7.19
CA GLN A 87 6.49 15.13 7.14
C GLN A 87 6.51 14.59 8.56
N ASN A 88 5.79 13.51 8.77
CA ASN A 88 5.84 12.80 10.04
C ASN A 88 7.24 12.20 10.16
N LYS A 89 8.12 12.85 10.93
CA LYS A 89 9.52 12.40 11.12
C LYS A 89 9.62 11.18 12.02
N ASN A 90 8.51 10.78 12.62
CA ASN A 90 8.45 9.59 13.45
C ASN A 90 8.21 8.37 12.57
N ALA A 91 8.70 7.23 13.01
CA ALA A 91 8.36 5.96 12.37
C ALA A 91 6.84 5.82 12.29
N ILE A 92 6.32 5.57 11.09
CA ILE A 92 4.88 5.36 10.88
C ILE A 92 4.56 3.98 11.47
N ASP A 93 3.68 3.95 12.48
CA ASP A 93 3.10 2.71 12.94
C ASP A 93 2.01 2.30 11.95
N LEU A 94 2.30 1.29 11.15
CA LEU A 94 1.36 0.76 10.17
C LEU A 94 0.31 -0.17 10.81
N GLY A 95 0.37 -0.40 12.13
CA GLY A 95 -0.48 -1.38 12.82
C GLY A 95 -0.27 -2.81 12.31
N MET A 96 0.86 -3.08 11.67
CA MET A 96 1.17 -4.36 11.04
C MET A 96 2.04 -5.22 11.95
N ARG A 97 1.69 -6.51 12.04
CA ARG A 97 2.57 -7.53 12.61
C ARG A 97 3.36 -8.19 11.48
N ALA A 98 4.68 -8.16 11.58
CA ALA A 98 5.58 -8.78 10.62
C ALA A 98 6.23 -10.03 11.25
N LEU A 99 6.10 -11.17 10.56
CA LEU A 99 6.72 -12.44 10.93
C LEU A 99 7.83 -12.75 9.93
N PHE A 100 9.04 -12.99 10.42
CA PHE A 100 10.15 -13.51 9.64
C PHE A 100 10.24 -15.00 9.88
N VAL A 101 10.01 -15.79 8.83
CA VAL A 101 9.93 -17.25 8.94
C VAL A 101 10.92 -17.93 7.99
N HIS A 102 11.45 -19.08 8.38
CA HIS A 102 12.22 -19.98 7.52
C HIS A 102 11.70 -21.39 7.69
N GLY A 103 11.06 -21.93 6.65
CA GLY A 103 10.28 -23.16 6.78
C GLY A 103 9.20 -23.00 7.84
N ASP A 104 9.19 -23.90 8.81
CA ASP A 104 8.22 -23.90 9.92
C ASP A 104 8.73 -23.13 11.17
N VAL A 105 9.89 -22.48 11.06
CA VAL A 105 10.51 -21.77 12.18
C VAL A 105 10.27 -20.27 12.07
N THR A 106 9.64 -19.68 13.10
CA THR A 106 9.58 -18.23 13.25
C THR A 106 10.91 -17.73 13.81
N ILE A 107 11.59 -16.87 13.05
CA ILE A 107 12.90 -16.30 13.40
C ILE A 107 12.71 -15.05 14.26
N ALA A 108 11.78 -14.19 13.86
CA ALA A 108 11.45 -12.97 14.58
C ALA A 108 9.99 -12.60 14.35
N ASP A 109 9.40 -11.96 15.35
CA ASP A 109 8.04 -11.43 15.33
C ASP A 109 8.07 -9.98 15.81
N SER A 110 7.58 -9.07 14.99
CA SER A 110 7.58 -7.65 15.35
C SER A 110 6.74 -7.30 16.57
N ALA A 111 5.80 -8.16 16.96
CA ALA A 111 5.01 -7.98 18.17
C ALA A 111 5.79 -8.28 19.45
N ASP A 112 6.81 -9.13 19.35
CA ASP A 112 7.62 -9.59 20.51
C ASP A 112 8.93 -8.81 20.65
N GLU A 113 9.28 -8.02 19.65
CA GLU A 113 10.56 -7.28 19.62
C GLU A 113 10.42 -5.88 20.25
N PRO A 114 11.41 -5.44 21.07
CA PRO A 114 11.35 -4.16 21.76
C PRO A 114 11.17 -2.92 20.86
N ASN A 115 11.67 -3.00 19.63
CA ASN A 115 11.57 -1.95 18.61
C ASN A 115 10.62 -2.35 17.47
N GLY A 116 9.66 -3.23 17.71
CA GLY A 116 8.69 -3.65 16.75
C GLY A 116 9.34 -4.18 15.46
N TYR A 117 8.91 -3.67 14.31
CA TYR A 117 9.40 -4.10 12.99
C TYR A 117 10.94 -3.96 12.85
N LEU A 118 11.53 -2.87 13.32
CA LEU A 118 12.97 -2.65 13.23
C LEU A 118 13.75 -3.65 14.11
N GLY A 119 13.21 -4.01 15.27
CA GLY A 119 13.75 -5.06 16.11
C GLY A 119 13.74 -6.40 15.40
N ALA A 120 12.61 -6.77 14.81
CA ALA A 120 12.47 -8.01 14.05
C ALA A 120 13.43 -8.06 12.83
N CYS A 121 13.63 -6.95 12.13
CA CYS A 121 14.65 -6.85 11.07
C CYS A 121 16.07 -7.09 11.59
N ALA A 122 16.40 -6.55 12.77
CA ALA A 122 17.72 -6.72 13.38
C ALA A 122 17.96 -8.19 13.79
N THR A 123 16.97 -8.83 14.40
CA THR A 123 17.01 -10.25 14.78
C THR A 123 17.14 -11.13 13.53
N PHE A 124 16.35 -10.87 12.49
CA PHE A 124 16.47 -11.59 11.22
C PHE A 124 17.86 -11.44 10.59
N LYS A 125 18.42 -10.22 10.58
CA LYS A 125 19.78 -9.98 10.08
C LYS A 125 20.84 -10.77 10.85
N GLN A 126 20.72 -10.85 12.17
CA GLN A 126 21.63 -11.65 13.00
C GLN A 126 21.51 -13.13 12.66
N TRP A 127 20.30 -13.65 12.50
CA TRP A 127 20.05 -15.02 12.11
C TRP A 127 20.65 -15.33 10.74
N VAL A 128 20.44 -14.48 9.73
CA VAL A 128 21.06 -14.66 8.40
C VAL A 128 22.58 -14.69 8.49
N ASN A 129 23.20 -13.80 9.25
CA ASN A 129 24.65 -13.76 9.41
C ASN A 129 25.21 -15.01 10.10
N LYS A 130 24.43 -15.64 10.96
CA LYS A 130 24.80 -16.87 11.65
C LYS A 130 24.64 -18.09 10.76
N GLU A 131 23.51 -18.24 10.11
CA GLU A 131 23.17 -19.43 9.31
C GLU A 131 23.81 -19.42 7.92
N TRP A 132 24.03 -18.25 7.33
CA TRP A 132 24.75 -18.07 6.08
C TRP A 132 25.95 -17.14 6.25
N PRO A 133 26.98 -17.58 7.00
CA PRO A 133 28.22 -16.83 7.05
C PRO A 133 28.79 -16.73 5.64
N LYS A 134 29.31 -15.56 5.27
CA LYS A 134 29.87 -15.27 3.95
C LYS A 134 31.01 -16.26 3.61
N THR A 135 30.67 -17.42 3.13
CA THR A 135 31.58 -18.39 2.52
C THR A 135 31.26 -18.52 1.04
N VAL A 136 31.42 -17.44 0.32
CA VAL A 136 31.83 -17.55 -1.08
C VAL A 136 33.07 -16.70 -1.23
N LYS A 137 34.20 -17.27 -0.86
CA LYS A 137 35.44 -16.88 -1.50
C LYS A 137 35.38 -17.49 -2.89
N ALA A 138 35.35 -16.61 -3.91
CA ALA A 138 35.60 -16.94 -5.29
C ALA A 138 36.90 -17.74 -5.45
#